data_82375b2241b1fe18bea47d2d8f0c7ef5
#
_entry.id   82375b2241b1fe18bea47d2d8f0c7ef5
#
_cell.length_a   1.000
_cell.length_b   1.000
_cell.length_c   1.000
_cell.angle_alpha   90.00
_cell.angle_beta   90.00
_cell.angle_gamma   90.00
#
_symmetry.space_group_name_H-M   'P 1'
#
loop_
_entity.id
_entity.type
_entity.pdbx_description
1 polymer ?
#
loop_
_entity_poly.entity_id
_entity_poly.type
_entity_poly.pdbx_seq_one_letter_code
_entity_poly.pdbx_strand_id
1 'polypeptide(L)'
;MGDWRKRLVVLALGFAGCLSPTLPLPPPEEPDSISQGNDGVWELRGDCLAGAEVIAINESTGRGAVFVDLERTGRYSLVIEGDACDVAIISQVLSDEASGEVRTVLREVEGGLEVDPGACTQ
;
A
#
# COMPACT_ATOMS: atom_id res chain seq x y z
N MET A 1 25.88 5.50 48.42
CA MET A 1 25.93 4.39 47.46
C MET A 1 24.58 4.06 46.86
N GLY A 2 23.47 4.29 47.52
CA GLY A 2 22.14 4.07 46.96
C GLY A 2 21.79 4.96 45.76
N ASP A 3 22.25 6.19 45.78
CA ASP A 3 21.93 7.18 44.76
C ASP A 3 22.56 6.88 43.41
N TRP A 4 23.70 6.21 43.42
CA TRP A 4 24.41 5.87 42.22
C TRP A 4 23.64 4.79 41.41
N ARG A 5 23.06 3.82 42.10
CA ARG A 5 22.25 2.79 41.44
C ARG A 5 20.96 3.36 40.87
N LYS A 6 20.33 4.29 41.58
CA LYS A 6 19.11 4.94 41.11
C LYS A 6 19.35 5.75 39.84
N ARG A 7 20.49 6.43 39.76
CA ARG A 7 20.85 7.20 38.58
C ARG A 7 21.07 6.33 37.35
N LEU A 8 21.68 5.17 37.54
CA LEU A 8 21.90 4.21 36.47
C LEU A 8 20.59 3.64 35.92
N VAL A 9 19.64 3.35 36.81
CA VAL A 9 18.32 2.83 36.40
C VAL A 9 17.55 3.85 35.61
N VAL A 10 17.58 5.12 36.02
CA VAL A 10 16.89 6.21 35.29
C VAL A 10 17.48 6.41 33.89
N LEU A 11 18.80 6.34 33.77
CA LEU A 11 19.47 6.44 32.46
C LEU A 11 19.08 5.28 31.53
N ALA A 12 18.98 4.07 32.04
CA ALA A 12 18.61 2.90 31.27
C ALA A 12 17.17 3.01 30.74
N LEU A 13 16.23 3.52 31.53
CA LEU A 13 14.86 3.72 31.13
C LEU A 13 14.73 4.79 30.05
N GLY A 14 15.44 5.90 30.18
CA GLY A 14 15.45 6.95 29.17
C GLY A 14 16.01 6.47 27.83
N PHE A 15 17.06 5.67 27.88
CA PHE A 15 17.69 5.12 26.69
C PHE A 15 16.78 4.12 25.97
N ALA A 16 16.07 3.27 26.71
CA ALA A 16 15.12 2.33 26.12
C ALA A 16 13.98 3.04 25.40
N GLY A 17 13.47 4.16 25.95
CA GLY A 17 12.44 4.96 25.29
C GLY A 17 12.89 5.56 23.97
N CYS A 18 14.15 5.97 23.86
CA CYS A 18 14.72 6.54 22.62
C CYS A 18 14.98 5.50 21.54
N LEU A 19 15.08 4.22 21.91
CA LEU A 19 15.39 3.14 20.98
C LEU A 19 14.19 2.37 20.50
N SER A 20 12.96 2.77 20.88
CA SER A 20 11.75 2.14 20.40
C SER A 20 11.63 2.34 18.90
N PRO A 21 11.71 1.27 18.08
CA PRO A 21 11.62 1.43 16.63
C PRO A 21 10.21 1.82 16.22
N THR A 22 10.11 2.74 15.28
CA THR A 22 8.86 3.06 14.62
C THR A 22 8.63 2.01 13.55
N LEU A 23 7.52 1.29 13.62
CA LEU A 23 7.19 0.30 12.61
C LEU A 23 6.81 1.00 11.31
N PRO A 24 7.29 0.52 10.14
CA PRO A 24 6.88 1.08 8.87
C PRO A 24 5.40 0.80 8.63
N LEU A 25 4.75 1.64 7.82
CA LEU A 25 3.38 1.41 7.42
C LEU A 25 3.29 0.14 6.58
N PRO A 26 2.25 -0.68 6.78
CA PRO A 26 2.03 -1.81 5.90
C PRO A 26 1.67 -1.33 4.49
N PRO A 27 1.97 -2.11 3.43
CA PRO A 27 1.46 -1.78 2.11
C PRO A 27 -0.06 -1.93 2.09
N PRO A 28 -0.74 -1.30 1.12
CA PRO A 28 -2.17 -1.54 0.97
C PRO A 28 -2.41 -3.00 0.58
N GLU A 29 -3.63 -3.47 0.79
CA GLU A 29 -4.00 -4.82 0.36
C GLU A 29 -4.00 -4.90 -1.17
N GLU A 30 -3.76 -6.09 -1.70
CA GLU A 30 -3.92 -6.31 -3.12
C GLU A 30 -5.36 -5.98 -3.54
N PRO A 31 -5.57 -5.45 -4.75
CA PRO A 31 -6.93 -5.17 -5.21
C PRO A 31 -7.79 -6.43 -5.16
N ASP A 32 -8.98 -6.31 -4.56
CA ASP A 32 -9.98 -7.37 -4.60
C ASP A 32 -10.86 -7.27 -5.83
N SER A 33 -10.76 -6.18 -6.57
CA SER A 33 -11.47 -5.97 -7.83
C SER A 33 -10.55 -5.24 -8.79
N ILE A 34 -10.38 -5.82 -9.97
CA ILE A 34 -9.66 -5.21 -11.09
C ILE A 34 -10.52 -5.44 -12.31
N SER A 35 -10.94 -4.35 -12.95
CA SER A 35 -11.77 -4.45 -14.14
C SER A 35 -11.21 -3.59 -15.25
N GLN A 36 -11.27 -4.12 -16.47
CA GLN A 36 -10.85 -3.41 -17.66
C GLN A 36 -11.99 -2.51 -18.14
N GLY A 37 -11.67 -1.23 -18.28
CA GLY A 37 -12.56 -0.26 -18.92
C GLY A 37 -12.26 -0.11 -20.40
N ASN A 38 -12.74 0.98 -20.97
CA ASN A 38 -12.49 1.31 -22.36
C ASN A 38 -11.09 1.90 -22.54
N ASP A 39 -10.51 1.73 -23.73
CA ASP A 39 -9.28 2.41 -24.16
C ASP A 39 -8.04 2.14 -23.29
N GLY A 40 -7.87 0.90 -22.86
CA GLY A 40 -6.66 0.53 -22.12
C GLY A 40 -6.62 1.08 -20.69
N VAL A 41 -7.77 1.26 -20.08
CA VAL A 41 -7.91 1.77 -18.73
C VAL A 41 -8.35 0.65 -17.80
N TRP A 42 -7.78 0.61 -16.60
CA TRP A 42 -8.08 -0.40 -15.59
C TRP A 42 -8.49 0.26 -14.29
N GLU A 43 -9.56 -0.23 -13.68
CA GLU A 43 -10.02 0.22 -12.38
C GLU A 43 -9.61 -0.78 -11.31
N LEU A 44 -8.90 -0.30 -10.30
CA LEU A 44 -8.42 -1.12 -9.19
C LEU A 44 -9.11 -0.67 -7.90
N ARG A 45 -9.65 -1.63 -7.15
CA ARG A 45 -10.29 -1.37 -5.86
C ARG A 45 -9.77 -2.33 -4.81
N GLY A 46 -9.54 -1.82 -3.63
CA GLY A 46 -9.04 -2.62 -2.52
C GLY A 46 -9.08 -1.88 -1.21
N ASP A 47 -8.48 -2.48 -0.19
CA ASP A 47 -8.42 -1.89 1.14
C ASP A 47 -7.13 -1.11 1.35
N CYS A 48 -7.23 0.00 2.08
CA CYS A 48 -6.09 0.82 2.48
C CYS A 48 -6.29 1.27 3.93
N LEU A 49 -5.30 1.94 4.47
CA LEU A 49 -5.46 2.58 5.77
C LEU A 49 -6.43 3.76 5.64
N ALA A 50 -7.29 3.94 6.63
CA ALA A 50 -8.27 5.03 6.61
C ALA A 50 -7.56 6.38 6.51
N GLY A 51 -7.93 7.18 5.52
CA GLY A 51 -7.34 8.49 5.28
C GLY A 51 -6.06 8.47 4.47
N ALA A 52 -5.59 7.31 4.02
CA ALA A 52 -4.33 7.21 3.29
C ALA A 52 -4.45 7.73 1.86
N GLU A 53 -3.30 8.13 1.33
CA GLU A 53 -3.12 8.40 -0.09
C GLU A 53 -2.56 7.13 -0.74
N VAL A 54 -3.26 6.60 -1.71
CA VAL A 54 -2.85 5.37 -2.41
C VAL A 54 -2.32 5.76 -3.78
N ILE A 55 -1.15 5.23 -4.10
CA ILE A 55 -0.45 5.53 -5.34
C ILE A 55 -0.29 4.22 -6.11
N ALA A 56 -0.71 4.19 -7.36
CA ALA A 56 -0.51 3.04 -8.24
C ALA A 56 0.25 3.49 -9.47
N ILE A 57 1.28 2.74 -9.83
CA ILE A 57 2.13 3.04 -10.99
C ILE A 57 2.23 1.79 -11.85
N ASN A 58 2.00 1.95 -13.15
CA ASN A 58 2.26 0.89 -14.11
C ASN A 58 3.77 0.82 -14.34
N GLU A 59 4.37 -0.31 -14.01
CA GLU A 59 5.81 -0.50 -14.09
C GLU A 59 6.33 -0.37 -15.54
N SER A 60 5.52 -0.80 -16.50
CA SER A 60 5.91 -0.78 -17.93
C SER A 60 5.93 0.62 -18.53
N THR A 61 5.02 1.49 -18.10
CA THR A 61 4.86 2.83 -18.69
C THR A 61 5.38 3.95 -17.78
N GLY A 62 5.50 3.69 -16.49
CA GLY A 62 5.81 4.72 -15.50
C GLY A 62 4.63 5.66 -15.20
N ARG A 63 3.47 5.43 -15.81
CA ARG A 63 2.28 6.25 -15.57
C ARG A 63 1.50 5.68 -14.41
N GLY A 64 0.83 6.55 -13.67
CA GLY A 64 0.08 6.11 -12.53
C GLY A 64 -1.04 7.06 -12.15
N ALA A 65 -1.63 6.78 -11.01
CA ALA A 65 -2.72 7.54 -10.45
C ALA A 65 -2.60 7.59 -8.94
N VAL A 66 -3.23 8.59 -8.36
CA VAL A 66 -3.25 8.82 -6.92
C VAL A 66 -4.70 8.90 -6.48
N PHE A 67 -5.01 8.24 -5.38
CA PHE A 67 -6.32 8.30 -4.74
C PHE A 67 -6.13 8.68 -3.28
N VAL A 68 -6.91 9.64 -2.78
CA VAL A 68 -6.88 10.02 -1.37
C VAL A 68 -8.20 9.62 -0.73
N ASP A 69 -8.13 8.84 0.36
CA ASP A 69 -9.31 8.39 1.10
C ASP A 69 -9.81 9.50 2.04
N LEU A 70 -10.40 10.55 1.45
CA LEU A 70 -10.87 11.73 2.18
C LEU A 70 -11.96 11.39 3.20
N GLU A 71 -12.80 10.42 2.89
CA GLU A 71 -13.91 10.03 3.75
C GLU A 71 -13.51 9.01 4.82
N ARG A 72 -12.24 8.59 4.82
CA ARG A 72 -11.67 7.65 5.78
C ARG A 72 -12.44 6.32 5.80
N THR A 73 -12.79 5.85 4.61
CA THR A 73 -13.53 4.59 4.45
C THR A 73 -12.64 3.36 4.58
N GLY A 74 -11.33 3.52 4.40
CA GLY A 74 -10.40 2.41 4.36
C GLY A 74 -10.42 1.64 3.05
N ARG A 75 -11.04 2.22 2.01
CA ARG A 75 -11.13 1.63 0.67
C ARG A 75 -10.57 2.57 -0.35
N TYR A 76 -9.82 2.03 -1.30
CA TYR A 76 -9.33 2.81 -2.43
C TYR A 76 -10.01 2.36 -3.72
N SER A 77 -10.11 3.31 -4.64
CA SER A 77 -10.56 3.07 -6.01
C SER A 77 -9.76 4.00 -6.89
N LEU A 78 -9.03 3.45 -7.84
CA LEU A 78 -8.25 4.27 -8.75
C LEU A 78 -8.21 3.65 -10.13
N VAL A 79 -7.87 4.48 -11.11
CA VAL A 79 -7.87 4.10 -12.52
C VAL A 79 -6.49 4.37 -13.09
N ILE A 80 -5.91 3.36 -13.72
CA ILE A 80 -4.61 3.51 -14.38
C ILE A 80 -4.69 3.01 -15.83
N GLU A 81 -3.82 3.55 -16.65
CA GLU A 81 -3.66 3.09 -18.03
C GLU A 81 -2.70 1.92 -18.08
N GLY A 82 -2.95 0.99 -18.98
CA GLY A 82 -2.06 -0.14 -19.16
C GLY A 82 -2.65 -1.22 -20.06
N ASP A 83 -1.79 -2.15 -20.42
CA ASP A 83 -2.18 -3.33 -21.18
C ASP A 83 -2.44 -4.50 -20.23
N ALA A 84 -3.21 -5.45 -20.69
CA ALA A 84 -3.42 -6.68 -19.92
C ALA A 84 -2.06 -7.31 -19.59
N CYS A 85 -1.93 -7.80 -18.36
CA CYS A 85 -0.73 -8.44 -17.83
C CYS A 85 0.41 -7.48 -17.47
N ASP A 86 0.23 -6.16 -17.62
CA ASP A 86 1.17 -5.20 -17.06
C ASP A 86 1.17 -5.32 -15.53
N VAL A 87 2.28 -4.96 -14.92
CA VAL A 87 2.41 -4.97 -13.46
C VAL A 87 2.15 -3.58 -12.91
N ALA A 88 1.25 -3.48 -11.95
CA ALA A 88 1.00 -2.26 -11.19
C ALA A 88 1.67 -2.37 -9.83
N ILE A 89 2.34 -1.30 -9.42
CA ILE A 89 2.98 -1.19 -8.12
C ILE A 89 2.14 -0.24 -7.28
N ILE A 90 1.66 -0.71 -6.14
CA ILE A 90 0.73 0.05 -5.29
C ILE A 90 1.36 0.28 -3.93
N SER A 91 1.31 1.50 -3.46
CA SER A 91 1.80 1.90 -2.13
C SER A 91 0.83 2.89 -1.50
N GLN A 92 1.02 3.17 -0.22
CA GLN A 92 0.20 4.17 0.46
C GLN A 92 1.05 5.07 1.35
N VAL A 93 0.56 6.27 1.56
CA VAL A 93 1.19 7.28 2.42
C VAL A 93 0.15 7.74 3.43
N LEU A 94 0.54 7.78 4.69
CA LEU A 94 -0.31 8.29 5.76
C LEU A 94 0.57 9.09 6.72
N SER A 95 0.17 10.34 7.01
CA SER A 95 0.92 11.21 7.91
C SER A 95 2.39 11.34 7.50
N ASP A 96 2.64 11.53 6.22
CA ASP A 96 3.98 11.69 5.62
C ASP A 96 4.87 10.44 5.70
N GLU A 97 4.32 9.31 6.13
CA GLU A 97 5.03 8.04 6.11
C GLU A 97 4.59 7.21 4.92
N ALA A 98 5.56 6.70 4.17
CA ALA A 98 5.30 5.84 3.04
C ALA A 98 5.36 4.37 3.45
N SER A 99 4.49 3.57 2.87
CA SER A 99 4.50 2.13 3.05
C SER A 99 5.47 1.45 2.09
N GLY A 100 5.65 0.15 2.28
CA GLY A 100 6.21 -0.70 1.23
C GLY A 100 5.23 -0.82 0.06
N GLU A 101 5.60 -1.59 -0.93
CA GLU A 101 4.86 -1.74 -2.16
C GLU A 101 4.22 -3.12 -2.26
N VAL A 102 3.05 -3.20 -2.88
CA VAL A 102 2.46 -4.45 -3.33
C VAL A 102 2.42 -4.42 -4.86
N ARG A 103 2.72 -5.55 -5.48
CA ARG A 103 2.72 -5.70 -6.93
C ARG A 103 1.52 -6.53 -7.34
N THR A 104 0.79 -6.07 -8.33
CA THR A 104 -0.34 -6.81 -8.87
C THR A 104 -0.30 -6.77 -10.38
N VAL A 105 -0.90 -7.75 -11.00
CA VAL A 105 -0.94 -7.85 -12.46
C VAL A 105 -2.30 -7.35 -12.95
N LEU A 106 -2.30 -6.56 -14.02
CA LEU A 106 -3.53 -6.06 -14.62
C LEU A 106 -4.24 -7.20 -15.34
N ARG A 107 -5.22 -7.77 -14.66
CA ARG A 107 -6.11 -8.83 -15.17
C ARG A 107 -7.43 -8.70 -14.45
N GLU A 108 -8.48 -9.26 -15.01
CA GLU A 108 -9.79 -9.22 -14.38
C GLU A 108 -9.78 -10.00 -13.05
N VAL A 109 -10.18 -9.34 -11.99
CA VAL A 109 -10.29 -9.91 -10.64
C VAL A 109 -11.63 -9.49 -10.06
N GLU A 110 -12.37 -10.42 -9.48
CA GLU A 110 -13.65 -10.15 -8.86
C GLU A 110 -13.72 -10.90 -7.54
N GLY A 111 -14.00 -10.17 -6.46
CA GLY A 111 -14.03 -10.75 -5.12
C GLY A 111 -12.74 -11.41 -4.69
N GLY A 112 -11.60 -10.87 -5.12
CA GLY A 112 -10.29 -11.42 -4.81
C GLY A 112 -9.88 -12.63 -5.65
N LEU A 113 -10.71 -13.05 -6.60
CA LEU A 113 -10.46 -14.22 -7.44
C LEU A 113 -10.27 -13.79 -8.90
N GLU A 114 -9.30 -14.41 -9.58
CA GLU A 114 -9.10 -14.19 -11.00
C GLU A 114 -10.31 -14.70 -11.79
N VAL A 115 -10.84 -13.83 -12.68
CA VAL A 115 -11.97 -14.20 -13.53
C VAL A 115 -11.53 -15.22 -14.58
N ASP A 116 -10.33 -15.05 -15.12
CA ASP A 116 -9.75 -15.96 -16.11
C ASP A 116 -8.38 -16.43 -15.59
N PRO A 117 -8.35 -17.50 -14.77
CA PRO A 117 -7.10 -18.01 -14.24
C PRO A 117 -6.14 -18.41 -15.36
N GLY A 118 -4.93 -17.92 -15.28
CA GLY A 118 -3.92 -18.22 -16.28
C GLY A 118 -3.82 -17.24 -17.42
N ALA A 119 -4.65 -16.19 -17.44
CA ALA A 119 -4.59 -15.16 -18.49
C ALA A 119 -3.22 -14.51 -18.57
N CYS A 120 -2.51 -14.39 -17.46
CA CYS A 120 -1.19 -13.75 -17.38
C CYS A 120 -0.09 -14.72 -16.92
N THR A 121 -0.24 -16.00 -17.14
CA THR A 121 0.82 -16.96 -16.84
C THR A 121 1.91 -16.87 -17.89
N GLN A 122 3.14 -16.93 -17.41
CA GLN A 122 4.32 -16.97 -18.27
C GLN A 122 4.91 -18.37 -18.27
#